data_ea53075c86f9a280f30cdee86023b4b9
#
_entry.id   ea53075c86f9a280f30cdee86023b4b9
#
_cell.length_a   1.000
_cell.length_b   1.000
_cell.length_c   1.000
_cell.angle_alpha   90.00
_cell.angle_beta   90.00
_cell.angle_gamma   90.00
#
_symmetry.space_group_name_H-M   'P 1'
#
loop_
_entity.id
_entity.type
_entity.pdbx_description
1 polymer ?
#
loop_
_entity_poly.entity_id
_entity_poly.type
_entity_poly.pdbx_seq_one_letter_code
_entity_poly.pdbx_strand_id
1 'polypeptide(L)'
;MQKNHYQRTSNLTNTQKRRKKKRRRRKFLQFMGTIILSVLILTAVIFGYFIIRHYRESHPDDLLDHFRFNRADIILDAGHGGKDPGAVANDISEKDITLSISLKTKDLLENAGYKVAITRKEDTFLSLDDRASYANRKKANIFVSIHCNSSEDGEGKGIETFYSEYNEESAKNLAELIQNSIIEQTAAKDREVKTANYTVLVRTKMPSVLVETGFLTNETERSLLSDDDYQKKIAQGITDGILKYFDTIKE
;
A
#
# COMPACT_ATOMS: atom_id res chain seq x y z
N MET A 1 -11.01 -47.38 85.22
CA MET A 1 -10.20 -47.44 83.99
C MET A 1 -10.93 -46.64 82.92
N GLN A 2 -10.56 -45.44 82.68
CA GLN A 2 -10.85 -44.62 81.47
C GLN A 2 -10.51 -43.19 81.78
N LYS A 3 -9.46 -42.68 81.23
CA LYS A 3 -9.22 -41.26 80.94
C LYS A 3 -7.75 -41.10 80.57
N ASN A 4 -7.41 -41.18 79.30
CA ASN A 4 -6.21 -40.57 78.78
C ASN A 4 -6.16 -40.66 77.23
N HIS A 5 -7.15 -40.05 76.57
CA HIS A 5 -7.11 -40.02 75.12
C HIS A 5 -7.47 -38.66 74.52
N TYR A 6 -7.32 -37.57 75.28
CA TYR A 6 -7.66 -36.25 74.74
C TYR A 6 -6.63 -35.18 75.17
N GLN A 7 -5.39 -35.28 74.76
CA GLN A 7 -4.49 -34.12 74.73
C GLN A 7 -3.30 -34.38 73.81
N ARG A 8 -3.53 -34.60 72.53
CA ARG A 8 -2.51 -34.53 71.50
C ARG A 8 -2.84 -33.46 70.51
N THR A 9 -3.05 -32.21 70.97
CA THR A 9 -3.22 -31.04 70.12
C THR A 9 -2.06 -30.05 70.32
N SER A 10 -1.08 -30.16 69.43
CA SER A 10 -0.39 -29.01 68.84
C SER A 10 0.41 -28.07 69.75
N ASN A 11 1.44 -28.56 70.42
CA ASN A 11 2.51 -27.67 70.78
C ASN A 11 3.58 -27.67 69.67
N LEU A 12 3.28 -26.96 68.57
CA LEU A 12 4.32 -26.62 67.58
C LEU A 12 5.40 -25.83 68.30
N THR A 13 6.65 -26.28 68.24
CA THR A 13 7.77 -25.53 68.77
C THR A 13 7.83 -24.13 68.15
N ASN A 14 8.36 -23.15 68.87
CA ASN A 14 8.47 -21.79 68.37
C ASN A 14 9.17 -21.72 66.98
N THR A 15 10.06 -22.64 66.70
CA THR A 15 10.77 -22.78 65.40
C THR A 15 9.82 -23.25 64.32
N GLN A 16 8.91 -24.18 64.58
CA GLN A 16 7.89 -24.65 63.60
C GLN A 16 6.85 -23.58 63.32
N LYS A 17 6.44 -22.78 64.30
CA LYS A 17 5.53 -21.63 64.15
C LYS A 17 6.18 -20.55 63.25
N ARG A 18 7.48 -20.26 63.45
CA ARG A 18 8.25 -19.32 62.62
C ARG A 18 8.39 -19.82 61.19
N ARG A 19 8.67 -21.12 60.95
CA ARG A 19 8.78 -21.72 59.61
C ARG A 19 7.40 -21.68 58.89
N LYS A 20 6.31 -21.96 59.57
CA LYS A 20 4.93 -21.91 59.01
C LYS A 20 4.54 -20.46 58.61
N LYS A 21 4.89 -19.47 59.47
CA LYS A 21 4.66 -18.04 59.18
C LYS A 21 5.50 -17.57 57.98
N LYS A 22 6.80 -17.99 57.88
CA LYS A 22 7.66 -17.67 56.73
C LYS A 22 7.18 -18.28 55.42
N ARG A 23 6.66 -19.54 55.47
CA ARG A 23 6.08 -20.21 54.30
C ARG A 23 4.76 -19.56 53.83
N ARG A 24 3.91 -19.14 54.78
CA ARG A 24 2.68 -18.38 54.45
C ARG A 24 3.02 -17.00 53.82
N ARG A 25 4.00 -16.27 54.38
CA ARG A 25 4.45 -15.01 53.84
C ARG A 25 5.03 -15.16 52.42
N ARG A 26 5.82 -16.21 52.16
CA ARG A 26 6.32 -16.52 50.81
C ARG A 26 5.20 -16.80 49.82
N LYS A 27 4.25 -17.65 50.20
CA LYS A 27 3.08 -17.93 49.33
C LYS A 27 2.24 -16.68 49.06
N PHE A 28 2.06 -15.85 50.07
CA PHE A 28 1.35 -14.57 49.90
C PHE A 28 2.10 -13.62 48.99
N LEU A 29 3.42 -13.48 49.12
CA LEU A 29 4.24 -12.66 48.24
C LEU A 29 4.26 -13.19 46.79
N GLN A 30 4.28 -14.51 46.60
CA GLN A 30 4.18 -15.12 45.29
C GLN A 30 2.79 -14.83 44.66
N PHE A 31 1.73 -15.01 45.43
CA PHE A 31 0.36 -14.70 44.97
C PHE A 31 0.20 -13.21 44.63
N MET A 32 0.69 -12.31 45.45
CA MET A 32 0.70 -10.87 45.16
C MET A 32 1.54 -10.55 43.92
N GLY A 33 2.70 -11.22 43.76
CA GLY A 33 3.55 -11.06 42.58
C GLY A 33 2.83 -11.49 41.27
N THR A 34 2.08 -12.61 41.33
CA THR A 34 1.28 -13.04 40.15
C THR A 34 0.16 -12.06 39.83
N ILE A 35 -0.53 -11.52 40.83
CA ILE A 35 -1.57 -10.50 40.60
C ILE A 35 -0.97 -9.24 39.98
N ILE A 36 0.14 -8.73 40.53
CA ILE A 36 0.82 -7.54 39.98
C ILE A 36 1.24 -7.77 38.54
N LEU A 37 1.84 -8.95 38.25
CA LEU A 37 2.22 -9.31 36.89
C LEU A 37 1.03 -9.36 35.94
N SER A 38 -0.08 -9.96 36.38
CA SER A 38 -1.33 -10.02 35.57
C SER A 38 -1.90 -8.64 35.30
N VAL A 39 -1.85 -7.72 36.28
CA VAL A 39 -2.30 -6.33 36.12
C VAL A 39 -1.39 -5.60 35.14
N LEU A 40 -0.06 -5.79 35.24
CA LEU A 40 0.89 -5.17 34.31
C LEU A 40 0.70 -5.66 32.87
N ILE A 41 0.45 -6.95 32.67
CA ILE A 41 0.16 -7.51 31.36
C ILE A 41 -1.16 -6.90 30.81
N LEU A 42 -2.20 -6.83 31.62
CA LEU A 42 -3.48 -6.26 31.22
C LEU A 42 -3.36 -4.78 30.85
N THR A 43 -2.63 -4.01 31.66
CA THR A 43 -2.38 -2.59 31.34
C THR A 43 -1.56 -2.41 30.07
N ALA A 44 -0.56 -3.25 29.83
CA ALA A 44 0.22 -3.24 28.60
C ALA A 44 -0.64 -3.57 27.37
N VAL A 45 -1.55 -4.56 27.48
CA VAL A 45 -2.51 -4.91 26.42
C VAL A 45 -3.47 -3.76 26.13
N ILE A 46 -4.04 -3.14 27.17
CA ILE A 46 -4.95 -2.00 27.03
C ILE A 46 -4.22 -0.81 26.40
N PHE A 47 -3.00 -0.51 26.86
CA PHE A 47 -2.18 0.57 26.32
C PHE A 47 -1.81 0.30 24.85
N GLY A 48 -1.41 -0.92 24.53
CA GLY A 48 -1.17 -1.36 23.15
C GLY A 48 -2.42 -1.18 22.27
N TYR A 49 -3.60 -1.55 22.79
CA TYR A 49 -4.86 -1.33 22.07
C TYR A 49 -5.13 0.16 21.80
N PHE A 50 -4.90 1.05 22.78
CA PHE A 50 -5.07 2.50 22.58
C PHE A 50 -4.07 3.09 21.58
N ILE A 51 -2.80 2.66 21.62
CA ILE A 51 -1.79 3.07 20.64
C ILE A 51 -2.22 2.62 19.24
N ILE A 52 -2.60 1.35 19.07
CA ILE A 52 -3.03 0.78 17.80
C ILE A 52 -4.28 1.52 17.30
N ARG A 53 -5.22 1.81 18.18
CA ARG A 53 -6.44 2.55 17.83
C ARG A 53 -6.12 3.98 17.39
N HIS A 54 -5.31 4.71 18.14
CA HIS A 54 -4.91 6.08 17.81
C HIS A 54 -4.11 6.14 16.50
N TYR A 55 -3.18 5.21 16.29
CA TYR A 55 -2.43 5.08 15.04
C TYR A 55 -3.35 4.75 13.85
N ARG A 56 -4.36 3.89 14.06
CA ARG A 56 -5.36 3.55 13.05
C ARG A 56 -6.27 4.71 12.68
N GLU A 57 -6.63 5.57 13.64
CA GLU A 57 -7.42 6.77 13.40
C GLU A 57 -6.61 7.84 12.63
N SER A 58 -5.29 7.90 12.87
CA SER A 58 -4.37 8.80 12.15
C SER A 58 -3.86 8.23 10.81
N HIS A 59 -3.87 6.90 10.63
CA HIS A 59 -3.36 6.19 9.45
C HIS A 59 -4.30 5.02 9.13
N PRO A 60 -5.51 5.30 8.63
CA PRO A 60 -6.57 4.29 8.49
C PRO A 60 -6.18 3.12 7.58
N ASP A 61 -5.31 3.35 6.60
CA ASP A 61 -4.91 2.34 5.63
C ASP A 61 -3.65 1.54 6.00
N ASP A 62 -2.75 2.08 6.82
CA ASP A 62 -1.40 1.51 7.05
C ASP A 62 -1.38 0.29 8.01
N LEU A 63 -2.18 0.29 9.08
CA LEU A 63 -2.19 -0.81 10.06
C LEU A 63 -2.99 -2.04 9.62
N LEU A 64 -4.09 -1.84 8.91
CA LEU A 64 -4.88 -2.95 8.37
C LEU A 64 -4.10 -3.70 7.31
N ASP A 65 -3.24 -3.00 6.57
CA ASP A 65 -2.35 -3.58 5.57
C ASP A 65 -1.16 -4.33 6.18
N HIS A 66 -0.71 -3.94 7.36
CA HIS A 66 0.38 -4.63 8.07
C HIS A 66 -0.07 -5.97 8.67
N PHE A 67 -1.35 -6.08 9.12
CA PHE A 67 -1.94 -7.31 9.70
C PHE A 67 -2.76 -8.13 8.71
N ARG A 68 -3.23 -7.55 7.61
CA ARG A 68 -3.81 -8.29 6.50
C ARG A 68 -2.67 -8.64 5.56
N PHE A 69 -2.40 -9.91 5.39
CA PHE A 69 -1.70 -10.48 4.23
C PHE A 69 -2.53 -10.26 2.95
N ASN A 70 -2.94 -9.02 2.68
CA ASN A 70 -3.65 -8.66 1.48
C ASN A 70 -2.63 -8.37 0.38
N ARG A 71 -2.23 -9.44 -0.28
CA ARG A 71 -1.56 -9.36 -1.57
C ARG A 71 -2.52 -8.65 -2.54
N ALA A 72 -2.07 -7.57 -3.14
CA ALA A 72 -2.75 -6.99 -4.29
C ALA A 72 -2.27 -7.70 -5.56
N ASP A 73 -3.13 -7.80 -6.55
CA ASP A 73 -2.69 -8.27 -7.87
C ASP A 73 -2.00 -7.14 -8.62
N ILE A 74 -2.52 -5.93 -8.49
CA ILE A 74 -2.10 -4.74 -9.21
C ILE A 74 -1.89 -3.58 -8.25
N ILE A 75 -0.79 -2.84 -8.41
CA ILE A 75 -0.62 -1.51 -7.84
C ILE A 75 -0.76 -0.48 -8.94
N LEU A 76 -1.69 0.45 -8.76
CA LEU A 76 -1.75 1.69 -9.52
C LEU A 76 -1.09 2.81 -8.73
N ASP A 77 -0.20 3.55 -9.36
CA ASP A 77 0.47 4.69 -8.77
C ASP A 77 0.00 5.97 -9.47
N ALA A 78 -0.80 6.76 -8.78
CA ALA A 78 -1.18 8.09 -9.26
C ALA A 78 0.00 9.04 -9.03
N GLY A 79 0.66 9.45 -10.09
CA GLY A 79 1.82 10.34 -10.05
C GLY A 79 1.57 11.62 -9.27
N HIS A 80 2.62 12.18 -8.63
CA HIS A 80 2.55 13.43 -7.87
C HIS A 80 1.55 13.42 -6.69
N GLY A 81 1.10 14.60 -6.23
CA GLY A 81 0.10 14.75 -5.16
C GLY A 81 0.53 15.72 -4.05
N GLY A 82 -0.44 16.33 -3.38
CA GLY A 82 -0.21 17.30 -2.31
C GLY A 82 0.61 18.49 -2.76
N LYS A 83 1.79 18.68 -2.14
CA LYS A 83 2.74 19.76 -2.46
C LYS A 83 3.46 19.62 -3.80
N ASP A 84 3.38 18.46 -4.43
CA ASP A 84 3.98 18.18 -5.75
C ASP A 84 2.86 18.17 -6.80
N PRO A 85 2.68 19.25 -7.57
CA PRO A 85 1.62 19.33 -8.57
C PRO A 85 1.95 18.54 -9.85
N GLY A 86 3.23 18.13 -10.07
CA GLY A 86 3.72 17.69 -11.37
C GLY A 86 3.76 18.82 -12.38
N ALA A 87 3.57 18.53 -13.65
CA ALA A 87 3.38 19.54 -14.68
C ALA A 87 2.14 20.40 -14.39
N VAL A 88 2.24 21.71 -14.65
CA VAL A 88 1.15 22.67 -14.49
C VAL A 88 1.03 23.52 -15.74
N ALA A 89 -0.17 23.60 -16.32
CA ALA A 89 -0.46 24.47 -17.44
C ALA A 89 -1.90 24.99 -17.35
N ASN A 90 -2.09 26.33 -17.44
CA ASN A 90 -3.40 26.99 -17.34
C ASN A 90 -4.23 26.54 -16.14
N ASP A 91 -3.63 26.58 -14.94
CA ASP A 91 -4.24 26.17 -13.65
C ASP A 91 -4.67 24.69 -13.56
N ILE A 92 -4.29 23.86 -14.53
CA ILE A 92 -4.50 22.42 -14.52
C ILE A 92 -3.21 21.76 -14.05
N SER A 93 -3.31 20.90 -13.03
CA SER A 93 -2.18 20.16 -12.46
C SER A 93 -2.20 18.70 -12.88
N GLU A 94 -1.04 18.15 -13.20
CA GLU A 94 -0.88 16.74 -13.52
C GLU A 94 -1.42 15.84 -12.42
N LYS A 95 -1.17 16.17 -11.14
CA LYS A 95 -1.62 15.37 -9.99
C LYS A 95 -3.11 15.08 -9.99
N ASP A 96 -3.95 16.01 -10.49
CA ASP A 96 -5.42 15.84 -10.49
C ASP A 96 -5.85 14.88 -11.61
N ILE A 97 -5.22 15.00 -12.77
CA ILE A 97 -5.48 14.13 -13.94
C ILE A 97 -5.02 12.69 -13.62
N THR A 98 -3.82 12.54 -13.10
CA THR A 98 -3.27 11.21 -12.77
C THR A 98 -4.10 10.49 -11.71
N LEU A 99 -4.60 11.22 -10.71
CA LEU A 99 -5.52 10.66 -9.71
C LEU A 99 -6.84 10.22 -10.35
N SER A 100 -7.42 11.06 -11.18
CA SER A 100 -8.68 10.77 -11.85
C SER A 100 -8.59 9.53 -12.75
N ILE A 101 -7.56 9.44 -13.59
CA ILE A 101 -7.33 8.28 -14.46
C ILE A 101 -7.07 7.01 -13.62
N SER A 102 -6.24 7.12 -12.57
CA SER A 102 -5.92 5.98 -11.70
C SER A 102 -7.15 5.42 -10.99
N LEU A 103 -8.06 6.28 -10.52
CA LEU A 103 -9.31 5.84 -9.88
C LEU A 103 -10.24 5.14 -10.88
N LYS A 104 -10.39 5.69 -12.09
CA LYS A 104 -11.17 5.06 -13.16
C LYS A 104 -10.59 3.69 -13.55
N THR A 105 -9.27 3.60 -13.70
CA THR A 105 -8.58 2.33 -14.00
C THR A 105 -8.79 1.31 -12.89
N LYS A 106 -8.68 1.76 -11.62
CA LYS A 106 -8.94 0.91 -10.45
C LYS A 106 -10.33 0.30 -10.49
N ASP A 107 -11.36 1.12 -10.72
CA ASP A 107 -12.74 0.65 -10.73
C ASP A 107 -12.99 -0.38 -11.85
N LEU A 108 -12.42 -0.16 -13.03
CA LEU A 108 -12.50 -1.12 -14.16
C LEU A 108 -11.83 -2.46 -13.82
N LEU A 109 -10.64 -2.45 -13.24
CA LEU A 109 -9.90 -3.66 -12.86
C LEU A 109 -10.58 -4.41 -11.70
N GLU A 110 -11.13 -3.69 -10.72
CA GLU A 110 -11.90 -4.32 -9.62
C GLU A 110 -13.19 -4.98 -10.14
N ASN A 111 -13.87 -4.34 -11.09
CA ASN A 111 -15.03 -4.93 -11.78
C ASN A 111 -14.65 -6.17 -12.61
N ALA A 112 -13.42 -6.25 -13.09
CA ALA A 112 -12.87 -7.45 -13.75
C ALA A 112 -12.41 -8.54 -12.74
N GLY A 113 -12.56 -8.31 -11.44
CA GLY A 113 -12.29 -9.30 -10.38
C GLY A 113 -10.86 -9.27 -9.80
N TYR A 114 -10.04 -8.28 -10.14
CA TYR A 114 -8.69 -8.14 -9.63
C TYR A 114 -8.63 -7.37 -8.31
N LYS A 115 -7.68 -7.71 -7.44
CA LYS A 115 -7.39 -6.96 -6.22
C LYS A 115 -6.44 -5.81 -6.53
N VAL A 116 -6.98 -4.60 -6.56
CA VAL A 116 -6.22 -3.39 -6.89
C VAL A 116 -5.93 -2.58 -5.64
N ALA A 117 -4.67 -2.21 -5.43
CA ALA A 117 -4.29 -1.19 -4.48
C ALA A 117 -3.75 0.03 -5.23
N ILE A 118 -3.98 1.20 -4.67
CA ILE A 118 -3.54 2.48 -5.26
C ILE A 118 -2.69 3.23 -4.25
N THR A 119 -1.64 3.90 -4.72
CA THR A 119 -0.69 4.60 -3.83
C THR A 119 -1.33 5.76 -3.08
N ARG A 120 -2.24 6.50 -3.71
CA ARG A 120 -3.04 7.56 -3.10
C ARG A 120 -4.46 7.59 -3.68
N LYS A 121 -5.44 7.91 -2.84
CA LYS A 121 -6.86 8.03 -3.22
C LYS A 121 -7.36 9.48 -3.18
N GLU A 122 -6.50 10.38 -2.75
CA GLU A 122 -6.78 11.80 -2.56
C GLU A 122 -5.53 12.63 -2.90
N ASP A 123 -5.61 13.95 -2.76
CA ASP A 123 -4.49 14.86 -3.02
C ASP A 123 -3.45 14.81 -1.88
N THR A 124 -2.69 13.72 -1.81
CA THR A 124 -1.67 13.47 -0.81
C THR A 124 -0.31 13.27 -1.46
N PHE A 125 0.73 13.89 -0.90
CA PHE A 125 2.11 13.71 -1.34
C PHE A 125 2.69 12.38 -0.86
N LEU A 126 3.30 11.64 -1.78
CA LEU A 126 4.12 10.47 -1.49
C LEU A 126 5.49 10.62 -2.16
N SER A 127 6.55 10.32 -1.42
CA SER A 127 7.89 10.27 -2.01
C SER A 127 8.01 9.08 -2.98
N LEU A 128 8.97 9.15 -3.93
CA LEU A 128 9.22 8.05 -4.86
C LEU A 128 9.57 6.74 -4.12
N ASP A 129 10.25 6.85 -2.99
CA ASP A 129 10.59 5.70 -2.14
C ASP A 129 9.37 5.10 -1.44
N ASP A 130 8.43 5.93 -0.98
CA ASP A 130 7.21 5.46 -0.34
C ASP A 130 6.32 4.71 -1.35
N ARG A 131 6.22 5.20 -2.59
CA ARG A 131 5.49 4.54 -3.69
C ARG A 131 6.03 3.15 -3.97
N ALA A 132 7.34 3.02 -4.20
CA ALA A 132 7.99 1.74 -4.46
C ALA A 132 7.91 0.80 -3.23
N SER A 133 8.12 1.34 -2.03
CA SER A 133 8.02 0.57 -0.78
C SER A 133 6.60 0.07 -0.54
N TYR A 134 5.57 0.88 -0.84
CA TYR A 134 4.18 0.48 -0.76
C TYR A 134 3.90 -0.72 -1.68
N ALA A 135 4.29 -0.63 -2.96
CA ALA A 135 4.13 -1.72 -3.92
C ALA A 135 4.84 -3.01 -3.47
N ASN A 136 6.07 -2.89 -2.99
CA ASN A 136 6.86 -4.03 -2.51
C ASN A 136 6.23 -4.70 -1.28
N ARG A 137 5.67 -3.91 -0.33
CA ARG A 137 4.96 -4.46 0.85
C ARG A 137 3.70 -5.21 0.46
N LYS A 138 2.98 -4.76 -0.56
CA LYS A 138 1.76 -5.41 -1.08
C LYS A 138 2.05 -6.70 -1.85
N LYS A 139 3.32 -6.96 -2.20
CA LYS A 139 3.73 -8.12 -2.99
C LYS A 139 2.86 -8.29 -4.25
N ALA A 140 2.58 -7.20 -4.93
CA ALA A 140 1.75 -7.18 -6.13
C ALA A 140 2.43 -7.93 -7.28
N ASN A 141 1.63 -8.34 -8.26
CA ASN A 141 2.15 -8.99 -9.46
C ASN A 141 2.71 -7.97 -10.46
N ILE A 142 2.11 -6.78 -10.52
CA ILE A 142 2.54 -5.66 -11.38
C ILE A 142 2.38 -4.31 -10.68
N PHE A 143 3.13 -3.31 -11.18
CA PHE A 143 3.06 -1.92 -10.79
C PHE A 143 2.90 -1.04 -12.03
N VAL A 144 1.90 -0.15 -12.04
CA VAL A 144 1.63 0.78 -13.13
C VAL A 144 1.54 2.19 -12.58
N SER A 145 2.52 3.03 -12.90
CA SER A 145 2.54 4.46 -12.56
C SER A 145 1.91 5.25 -13.71
N ILE A 146 1.08 6.23 -13.38
CA ILE A 146 0.31 7.03 -14.34
C ILE A 146 0.73 8.48 -14.19
N HIS A 147 1.18 9.09 -15.31
CA HIS A 147 1.73 10.42 -15.40
C HIS A 147 1.20 11.18 -16.61
N CYS A 148 1.46 12.49 -16.67
CA CYS A 148 1.30 13.33 -17.84
C CYS A 148 2.64 13.99 -18.16
N ASN A 149 3.06 13.85 -19.39
CA ASN A 149 4.29 14.42 -19.89
C ASN A 149 4.26 15.96 -19.99
N SER A 150 5.41 16.55 -20.15
CA SER A 150 5.56 17.99 -20.43
C SER A 150 6.70 18.23 -21.44
N SER A 151 6.58 19.29 -22.22
CA SER A 151 7.66 19.77 -23.08
C SER A 151 7.83 21.28 -22.90
N GLU A 152 9.09 21.76 -22.97
CA GLU A 152 9.41 23.18 -22.77
C GLU A 152 8.79 24.08 -23.84
N ASP A 153 8.72 23.59 -25.07
CA ASP A 153 8.17 24.31 -26.23
C ASP A 153 6.63 24.20 -26.34
N GLY A 154 5.98 23.36 -25.55
CA GLY A 154 4.54 23.08 -25.63
C GLY A 154 4.11 22.28 -26.86
N GLU A 155 5.04 21.82 -27.70
CA GLU A 155 4.75 21.13 -28.97
C GLU A 155 4.74 19.61 -28.83
N GLY A 156 5.21 19.09 -27.68
CA GLY A 156 5.17 17.66 -27.36
C GLY A 156 3.75 17.12 -27.44
N LYS A 157 3.58 15.93 -28.01
CA LYS A 157 2.27 15.25 -28.09
C LYS A 157 2.42 13.74 -28.24
N GLY A 158 1.43 13.02 -27.76
CA GLY A 158 1.31 11.57 -27.85
C GLY A 158 1.58 10.87 -26.52
N ILE A 159 1.34 9.58 -26.53
CA ILE A 159 1.42 8.68 -25.36
C ILE A 159 2.67 7.82 -25.48
N GLU A 160 3.39 7.63 -24.37
CA GLU A 160 4.54 6.75 -24.29
C GLU A 160 4.55 5.97 -22.98
N THR A 161 5.06 4.74 -23.00
CA THR A 161 5.14 3.90 -21.81
C THR A 161 6.59 3.52 -21.56
N PHE A 162 7.03 3.72 -20.31
CA PHE A 162 8.39 3.42 -19.89
C PHE A 162 8.44 2.17 -19.02
N TYR A 163 9.53 1.41 -19.18
CA TYR A 163 9.90 0.31 -18.30
C TYR A 163 11.40 0.40 -17.94
N SER A 164 11.84 -0.35 -16.92
CA SER A 164 13.25 -0.39 -16.53
C SER A 164 13.95 -1.58 -17.14
N GLU A 165 15.17 -1.38 -17.66
CA GLU A 165 16.04 -2.44 -18.17
C GLU A 165 16.34 -3.53 -17.13
N TYR A 166 16.21 -3.25 -15.84
CA TYR A 166 16.48 -4.21 -14.76
C TYR A 166 15.42 -5.32 -14.61
N ASN A 167 14.24 -5.17 -15.23
CA ASN A 167 13.13 -6.14 -15.20
C ASN A 167 12.64 -6.45 -16.63
N GLU A 168 13.56 -6.67 -17.55
CA GLU A 168 13.41 -6.40 -18.97
C GLU A 168 12.24 -7.11 -19.65
N GLU A 169 12.15 -8.44 -19.59
CA GLU A 169 11.21 -9.15 -20.46
C GLU A 169 9.73 -8.97 -20.05
N SER A 170 9.42 -9.22 -18.79
CA SER A 170 8.03 -9.14 -18.31
C SER A 170 7.52 -7.70 -18.24
N ALA A 171 8.38 -6.74 -17.88
CA ALA A 171 8.02 -5.32 -17.83
C ALA A 171 7.86 -4.75 -19.24
N LYS A 172 8.68 -5.15 -20.20
CA LYS A 172 8.56 -4.76 -21.60
C LYS A 172 7.25 -5.26 -22.21
N ASN A 173 6.91 -6.54 -22.02
CA ASN A 173 5.65 -7.09 -22.48
C ASN A 173 4.44 -6.36 -21.89
N LEU A 174 4.46 -6.07 -20.58
CA LEU A 174 3.42 -5.27 -19.93
C LEU A 174 3.31 -3.88 -20.55
N ALA A 175 4.45 -3.20 -20.78
CA ALA A 175 4.48 -1.87 -21.39
C ALA A 175 3.91 -1.86 -22.81
N GLU A 176 4.28 -2.82 -23.64
CA GLU A 176 3.82 -2.96 -25.03
C GLU A 176 2.29 -3.21 -25.08
N LEU A 177 1.78 -4.09 -24.23
CA LEU A 177 0.35 -4.39 -24.19
C LEU A 177 -0.46 -3.18 -23.70
N ILE A 178 0.02 -2.43 -22.71
CA ILE A 178 -0.64 -1.22 -22.24
C ILE A 178 -0.56 -0.12 -23.32
N GLN A 179 0.62 0.14 -23.88
CA GLN A 179 0.81 1.15 -24.93
C GLN A 179 -0.15 0.91 -26.09
N ASN A 180 -0.12 -0.29 -26.65
CA ASN A 180 -0.96 -0.64 -27.80
C ASN A 180 -2.45 -0.49 -27.49
N SER A 181 -2.88 -0.93 -26.29
CA SER A 181 -4.29 -0.83 -25.91
C SER A 181 -4.73 0.61 -25.69
N ILE A 182 -3.90 1.50 -25.13
CA ILE A 182 -4.23 2.91 -24.97
C ILE A 182 -4.33 3.59 -26.35
N ILE A 183 -3.41 3.31 -27.28
CA ILE A 183 -3.45 3.87 -28.62
C ILE A 183 -4.70 3.40 -29.38
N GLU A 184 -5.09 2.14 -29.23
CA GLU A 184 -6.33 1.58 -29.80
C GLU A 184 -7.58 2.34 -29.29
N GLN A 185 -7.65 2.67 -27.99
CA GLN A 185 -8.80 3.36 -27.38
C GLN A 185 -8.84 4.86 -27.68
N THR A 186 -7.68 5.50 -27.79
CA THR A 186 -7.59 6.97 -27.86
C THR A 186 -7.33 7.51 -29.25
N ALA A 187 -6.78 6.70 -30.15
CA ALA A 187 -6.20 7.13 -31.43
C ALA A 187 -5.14 8.26 -31.25
N ALA A 188 -4.51 8.36 -30.09
CA ALA A 188 -3.45 9.31 -29.82
C ALA A 188 -2.20 8.98 -30.65
N LYS A 189 -1.30 9.97 -30.80
CA LYS A 189 0.00 9.72 -31.40
C LYS A 189 0.77 8.70 -30.56
N ASP A 190 1.14 7.59 -31.19
CA ASP A 190 2.02 6.60 -30.56
C ASP A 190 3.47 7.12 -30.52
N ARG A 191 4.05 7.17 -29.32
CA ARG A 191 5.45 7.50 -29.10
C ARG A 191 6.27 6.28 -28.70
N GLU A 192 5.65 5.13 -28.78
CA GLU A 192 6.25 3.81 -28.53
C GLU A 192 6.64 3.55 -27.06
N VAL A 193 7.10 2.36 -26.80
CA VAL A 193 7.62 1.92 -25.51
C VAL A 193 9.12 2.25 -25.45
N LYS A 194 9.58 2.72 -24.28
CA LYS A 194 10.96 3.15 -24.04
C LYS A 194 11.50 2.63 -22.72
N THR A 195 12.81 2.61 -22.60
CA THR A 195 13.48 2.33 -21.33
C THR A 195 13.79 3.63 -20.58
N ALA A 196 13.59 3.60 -19.25
CA ALA A 196 14.02 4.67 -18.36
C ALA A 196 14.29 4.17 -16.94
N ASN A 197 15.26 4.80 -16.27
CA ASN A 197 15.64 4.46 -14.90
C ASN A 197 14.90 5.34 -13.87
N TYR A 198 13.59 5.48 -14.02
CA TYR A 198 12.77 6.15 -13.01
C TYR A 198 12.84 5.42 -11.68
N THR A 199 12.96 6.16 -10.58
CA THR A 199 13.11 5.61 -9.23
C THR A 199 12.04 4.58 -8.89
N VAL A 200 10.78 4.85 -9.23
CA VAL A 200 9.66 3.94 -8.95
C VAL A 200 9.75 2.64 -9.74
N LEU A 201 10.33 2.66 -10.95
CA LEU A 201 10.53 1.47 -11.77
C LEU A 201 11.73 0.64 -11.31
N VAL A 202 12.82 1.30 -10.90
CA VAL A 202 14.05 0.62 -10.46
C VAL A 202 13.89 0.00 -9.07
N ARG A 203 13.10 0.62 -8.17
CA ARG A 203 12.97 0.19 -6.77
C ARG A 203 11.82 -0.77 -6.51
N THR A 204 10.92 -0.95 -7.44
CA THR A 204 9.88 -1.99 -7.38
C THR A 204 10.45 -3.36 -7.75
N LYS A 205 9.91 -4.42 -7.15
CA LYS A 205 10.40 -5.81 -7.28
C LYS A 205 9.57 -6.67 -8.24
N MET A 206 8.56 -6.10 -8.84
CA MET A 206 7.65 -6.74 -9.80
C MET A 206 7.80 -6.05 -11.16
N PRO A 207 7.28 -6.63 -12.25
CA PRO A 207 7.13 -5.94 -13.53
C PRO A 207 6.46 -4.59 -13.35
N SER A 208 7.14 -3.52 -13.79
CA SER A 208 6.79 -2.13 -13.47
C SER A 208 6.87 -1.25 -14.70
N VAL A 209 5.83 -0.45 -14.91
CA VAL A 209 5.75 0.49 -16.03
C VAL A 209 5.30 1.86 -15.55
N LEU A 210 5.66 2.90 -16.33
CA LEU A 210 5.19 4.26 -16.17
C LEU A 210 4.59 4.72 -17.49
N VAL A 211 3.33 5.13 -17.44
CA VAL A 211 2.56 5.59 -18.61
C VAL A 211 2.48 7.10 -18.60
N GLU A 212 3.01 7.74 -19.63
CA GLU A 212 2.83 9.16 -19.93
C GLU A 212 1.61 9.30 -20.83
N THR A 213 0.50 9.75 -20.29
CA THR A 213 -0.81 9.70 -20.93
C THR A 213 -1.07 10.84 -21.93
N GLY A 214 -0.08 11.70 -22.13
CA GLY A 214 -0.11 12.86 -23.03
C GLY A 214 0.63 14.05 -22.45
N PHE A 215 0.82 15.11 -23.23
CA PHE A 215 1.58 16.28 -22.82
C PHE A 215 0.69 17.40 -22.27
N LEU A 216 0.75 17.64 -20.97
CA LEU A 216 -0.07 18.66 -20.31
C LEU A 216 0.26 20.09 -20.78
N THR A 217 1.50 20.34 -21.20
CA THR A 217 1.91 21.64 -21.75
C THR A 217 1.39 21.91 -23.15
N ASN A 218 0.96 20.89 -23.91
CA ASN A 218 0.34 21.05 -25.22
C ASN A 218 -1.15 21.41 -25.06
N GLU A 219 -1.60 22.47 -25.72
CA GLU A 219 -2.95 22.99 -25.57
C GLU A 219 -4.03 21.98 -25.97
N THR A 220 -3.83 21.29 -27.11
CA THR A 220 -4.79 20.30 -27.61
C THR A 220 -4.85 19.09 -26.68
N GLU A 221 -3.71 18.54 -26.26
CA GLU A 221 -3.68 17.38 -25.39
C GLU A 221 -4.15 17.71 -23.95
N ARG A 222 -3.83 18.90 -23.45
CA ARG A 222 -4.35 19.41 -22.18
C ARG A 222 -5.89 19.44 -22.20
N SER A 223 -6.49 19.92 -23.29
CA SER A 223 -7.95 19.90 -23.44
C SER A 223 -8.50 18.48 -23.40
N LEU A 224 -7.87 17.54 -24.10
CA LEU A 224 -8.24 16.12 -24.06
C LEU A 224 -8.03 15.51 -22.68
N LEU A 225 -6.88 15.72 -22.04
CA LEU A 225 -6.57 15.20 -20.70
C LEU A 225 -7.51 15.73 -19.62
N SER A 226 -8.11 16.90 -19.83
CA SER A 226 -9.11 17.49 -18.94
C SER A 226 -10.53 16.97 -19.20
N ASP A 227 -10.76 16.29 -20.32
CA ASP A 227 -12.04 15.72 -20.68
C ASP A 227 -12.26 14.35 -20.01
N ASP A 228 -13.39 14.20 -19.33
CA ASP A 228 -13.69 12.99 -18.57
C ASP A 228 -13.84 11.74 -19.46
N ASP A 229 -14.38 11.90 -20.65
CA ASP A 229 -14.57 10.77 -21.58
C ASP A 229 -13.24 10.33 -22.20
N TYR A 230 -12.31 11.27 -22.43
CA TYR A 230 -10.98 10.93 -22.86
C TYR A 230 -10.19 10.22 -21.76
N GLN A 231 -10.30 10.66 -20.51
CA GLN A 231 -9.71 9.97 -19.35
C GLN A 231 -10.27 8.55 -19.20
N LYS A 232 -11.56 8.33 -19.45
CA LYS A 232 -12.17 6.98 -19.47
C LYS A 232 -11.55 6.10 -20.55
N LYS A 233 -11.28 6.63 -21.74
CA LYS A 233 -10.61 5.90 -22.82
C LYS A 233 -9.20 5.50 -22.43
N ILE A 234 -8.44 6.40 -21.81
CA ILE A 234 -7.10 6.08 -21.27
C ILE A 234 -7.20 4.97 -20.22
N ALA A 235 -8.10 5.12 -19.25
CA ALA A 235 -8.30 4.12 -18.19
C ALA A 235 -8.71 2.75 -18.76
N GLN A 236 -9.56 2.73 -19.77
CA GLN A 236 -9.95 1.49 -20.47
C GLN A 236 -8.75 0.87 -21.19
N GLY A 237 -7.96 1.66 -21.90
CA GLY A 237 -6.76 1.16 -22.58
C GLY A 237 -5.71 0.58 -21.61
N ILE A 238 -5.46 1.26 -20.47
CA ILE A 238 -4.60 0.72 -19.42
C ILE A 238 -5.17 -0.61 -18.91
N THR A 239 -6.47 -0.67 -18.64
CA THR A 239 -7.15 -1.87 -18.16
C THR A 239 -7.01 -3.01 -19.16
N ASP A 240 -7.34 -2.78 -20.43
CA ASP A 240 -7.27 -3.79 -21.48
C ASP A 240 -5.85 -4.37 -21.65
N GLY A 241 -4.83 -3.50 -21.59
CA GLY A 241 -3.43 -3.91 -21.64
C GLY A 241 -3.03 -4.78 -20.45
N ILE A 242 -3.47 -4.43 -19.25
CA ILE A 242 -3.22 -5.22 -18.04
C ILE A 242 -3.91 -6.59 -18.13
N LEU A 243 -5.16 -6.64 -18.58
CA LEU A 243 -5.91 -7.90 -18.74
C LEU A 243 -5.23 -8.82 -19.76
N LYS A 244 -4.84 -8.28 -20.92
CA LYS A 244 -4.05 -9.03 -21.93
C LYS A 244 -2.76 -9.57 -21.33
N TYR A 245 -2.05 -8.78 -20.50
CA TYR A 245 -0.83 -9.23 -19.83
C TYR A 245 -1.08 -10.41 -18.88
N PHE A 246 -2.13 -10.33 -18.04
CA PHE A 246 -2.45 -11.43 -17.14
C PHE A 246 -2.87 -12.72 -17.89
N ASP A 247 -3.44 -12.60 -19.05
CA ASP A 247 -3.75 -13.79 -19.86
C ASP A 247 -2.49 -14.46 -20.40
N THR A 248 -1.44 -13.69 -20.76
CA THR A 248 -0.16 -14.28 -21.22
C THR A 248 0.62 -15.02 -20.14
N ILE A 249 0.41 -14.70 -18.85
CA ILE A 249 1.14 -15.36 -17.74
C ILE A 249 0.34 -16.49 -17.06
N LYS A 250 -0.89 -16.76 -17.50
CA LYS A 250 -1.70 -17.90 -17.04
C LYS A 250 -1.45 -19.16 -17.86
N GLU A 251 -0.86 -18.99 -19.06
CA GLU A 251 -0.45 -20.09 -19.94
C GLU A 251 0.93 -20.63 -19.53
#